data_4b802ca54150d66fbab148036f22802e
#
_entry.id   4b802ca54150d66fbab148036f22802e
#
_cell.length_a   1.000
_cell.length_b   1.000
_cell.length_c   1.000
_cell.angle_alpha   90.00
_cell.angle_beta   90.00
_cell.angle_gamma   90.00
#
_symmetry.space_group_name_H-M   'P 1'
#
loop_
_entity.id
_entity.type
_entity.pdbx_description
1 polymer ?
#
loop_
_entity_poly.entity_id
_entity_poly.type
_entity_poly.pdbx_seq_one_letter_code
_entity_poly.pdbx_strand_id
1 'polypeptide(L)'
;HALIASGTTPKLLANETDARFIGYGAMLMESFVAIMALVAASIIEPGLYFAMNTPPAGLGIVMPNLHEMGGENAAMIAAQLKEVTVHAAATVSSWGFVISPEQILQTAKDIGEPSVLNRAGGAPTLAVGIAHVFHKIIPMADMGFWYHFGILFEALFILTALDAGTRAGRFMLQDLLGNFVPFLKKTDSLVAGIIGTAGCVGLWGYLLYQGVVDPLGGVKSLWPLFGISNQMLAAVA
;
A
#
# COMPACT_ATOMS: atom_id res chain seq x y z
N HIS A 1 11.14 -12.72 0.07
CA HIS A 1 10.97 -12.69 1.55
C HIS A 1 11.77 -13.79 2.24
N ALA A 2 11.69 -15.05 1.78
CA ALA A 2 12.38 -16.18 2.42
C ALA A 2 13.89 -15.97 2.58
N LEU A 3 14.56 -15.45 1.55
CA LEU A 3 16.01 -15.20 1.57
C LEU A 3 16.40 -14.12 2.59
N ILE A 4 15.63 -13.07 2.73
CA ILE A 4 15.88 -11.99 3.69
C ILE A 4 15.52 -12.45 5.11
N ALA A 5 14.37 -13.09 5.29
CA ALA A 5 13.90 -13.55 6.59
C ALA A 5 14.78 -14.65 7.19
N SER A 6 15.32 -15.59 6.37
CA SER A 6 16.15 -16.70 6.85
C SER A 6 17.46 -16.24 7.50
N GLY A 7 17.98 -15.06 7.15
CA GLY A 7 19.18 -14.49 7.77
C GLY A 7 18.93 -13.73 9.07
N THR A 8 17.70 -13.31 9.36
CA THR A 8 17.38 -12.42 10.48
C THR A 8 16.45 -13.05 11.50
N THR A 9 15.32 -13.62 11.08
CA THR A 9 14.30 -14.16 11.98
C THR A 9 14.78 -15.28 12.92
N PRO A 10 15.59 -16.27 12.47
CA PRO A 10 16.12 -17.29 13.34
C PRO A 10 16.98 -16.75 14.48
N LYS A 11 17.66 -15.63 14.28
CA LYS A 11 18.49 -14.97 15.32
C LYS A 11 17.67 -14.27 16.40
N LEU A 12 16.38 -14.05 16.17
CA LEU A 12 15.47 -13.36 17.08
C LEU A 12 14.61 -14.33 17.90
N LEU A 13 14.62 -15.63 17.58
CA LEU A 13 13.88 -16.64 18.33
C LEU A 13 14.55 -16.90 19.66
N ALA A 14 13.76 -16.85 20.74
CA ALA A 14 14.24 -17.18 22.09
C ALA A 14 14.34 -18.70 22.29
N ASN A 15 13.41 -19.47 21.72
CA ASN A 15 13.37 -20.92 21.81
C ASN A 15 13.14 -21.56 20.45
N GLU A 16 13.77 -22.71 20.20
CA GLU A 16 13.57 -23.46 18.95
C GLU A 16 12.10 -23.95 18.79
N THR A 17 11.41 -24.23 19.89
CA THR A 17 10.02 -24.66 19.90
C THR A 17 9.08 -23.63 19.30
N ASP A 18 9.43 -22.33 19.41
CA ASP A 18 8.61 -21.22 18.92
C ASP A 18 8.69 -21.09 17.39
N ALA A 19 9.70 -21.71 16.78
CA ALA A 19 9.90 -21.63 15.31
C ALA A 19 8.68 -22.14 14.52
N ARG A 20 8.03 -23.21 15.01
CA ARG A 20 6.81 -23.72 14.36
C ARG A 20 5.65 -22.74 14.47
N PHE A 21 5.39 -22.25 15.68
CA PHE A 21 4.25 -21.37 15.92
C PHE A 21 4.44 -20.02 15.21
N ILE A 22 5.63 -19.43 15.33
CA ILE A 22 5.94 -18.14 14.70
C ILE A 22 5.99 -18.29 13.18
N GLY A 23 6.72 -19.28 12.65
CA GLY A 23 6.87 -19.48 11.22
C GLY A 23 5.57 -19.89 10.53
N TYR A 24 5.01 -21.03 10.90
CA TYR A 24 3.77 -21.52 10.26
C TYR A 24 2.55 -20.71 10.67
N GLY A 25 2.46 -20.23 11.91
CA GLY A 25 1.36 -19.40 12.37
C GLY A 25 1.29 -18.09 11.63
N ALA A 26 2.41 -17.39 11.47
CA ALA A 26 2.48 -16.16 10.70
C ALA A 26 2.16 -16.39 9.21
N MET A 27 2.71 -17.46 8.60
CA MET A 27 2.43 -17.84 7.21
C MET A 27 0.95 -18.12 6.98
N LEU A 28 0.29 -18.85 7.88
CA LEU A 28 -1.14 -19.16 7.76
C LEU A 28 -2.00 -17.90 7.91
N MET A 29 -1.65 -17.00 8.83
CA MET A 29 -2.34 -15.71 8.97
C MET A 29 -2.17 -14.84 7.73
N GLU A 30 -0.96 -14.74 7.18
CA GLU A 30 -0.71 -14.01 5.93
C GLU A 30 -1.51 -14.61 4.77
N SER A 31 -1.52 -15.92 4.63
CA SER A 31 -2.31 -16.62 3.59
C SER A 31 -3.80 -16.34 3.74
N PHE A 32 -4.31 -16.30 4.96
CA PHE A 32 -5.72 -15.96 5.23
C PHE A 32 -6.03 -14.53 4.81
N VAL A 33 -5.18 -13.57 5.16
CA VAL A 33 -5.32 -12.15 4.74
C VAL A 33 -5.24 -12.03 3.22
N ALA A 34 -4.34 -12.77 2.56
CA ALA A 34 -4.23 -12.77 1.11
C ALA A 34 -5.50 -13.30 0.42
N ILE A 35 -6.12 -14.35 0.96
CA ILE A 35 -7.40 -14.88 0.47
C ILE A 35 -8.51 -13.84 0.66
N MET A 36 -8.56 -13.19 1.83
CA MET A 36 -9.53 -12.11 2.07
C MET A 36 -9.34 -10.95 1.09
N ALA A 37 -8.10 -10.55 0.82
CA ALA A 37 -7.79 -9.50 -0.16
C ALA A 37 -8.23 -9.89 -1.58
N LEU A 38 -8.01 -11.14 -1.98
CA LEU A 38 -8.48 -11.66 -3.26
C LEU A 38 -10.01 -11.61 -3.37
N VAL A 39 -10.71 -12.04 -2.32
CA VAL A 39 -12.19 -11.97 -2.27
C VAL A 39 -12.67 -10.52 -2.36
N ALA A 40 -12.08 -9.61 -1.57
CA ALA A 40 -12.43 -8.20 -1.58
C ALA A 40 -12.20 -7.55 -2.96
N ALA A 41 -11.08 -7.87 -3.62
CA ALA A 41 -10.80 -7.35 -4.96
C ALA A 41 -11.77 -7.92 -6.02
N SER A 42 -12.17 -9.19 -5.90
CA SER A 42 -13.05 -9.85 -6.87
C SER A 42 -14.53 -9.42 -6.77
N ILE A 43 -14.92 -8.77 -5.69
CA ILE A 43 -16.29 -8.23 -5.52
C ILE A 43 -16.45 -6.87 -6.19
N ILE A 44 -15.37 -6.13 -6.35
CA ILE A 44 -15.39 -4.82 -6.99
C ILE A 44 -15.66 -5.01 -8.49
N GLU A 45 -16.61 -4.23 -9.01
CA GLU A 45 -16.87 -4.22 -10.43
C GLU A 45 -15.61 -3.83 -11.21
N PRO A 46 -15.24 -4.57 -12.28
CA PRO A 46 -14.00 -4.30 -13.02
C PRO A 46 -13.87 -2.87 -13.51
N GLY A 47 -14.96 -2.25 -13.98
CA GLY A 47 -14.94 -0.85 -14.39
C GLY A 47 -14.57 0.11 -13.27
N LEU A 48 -15.11 -0.10 -12.07
CA LEU A 48 -14.76 0.66 -10.88
C LEU A 48 -13.29 0.43 -10.47
N TYR A 49 -12.84 -0.82 -10.49
CA TYR A 49 -11.46 -1.16 -10.20
C TYR A 49 -10.47 -0.41 -11.10
N PHE A 50 -10.71 -0.40 -12.42
CA PHE A 50 -9.85 0.31 -13.35
C PHE A 50 -9.95 1.83 -13.21
N ALA A 51 -11.14 2.38 -12.94
CA ALA A 51 -11.31 3.81 -12.68
C ALA A 51 -10.52 4.27 -11.44
N MET A 52 -10.49 3.47 -10.38
CA MET A 52 -9.75 3.76 -9.15
C MET A 52 -8.23 3.67 -9.33
N ASN A 53 -7.77 2.62 -10.00
CA ASN A 53 -6.36 2.23 -10.02
C ASN A 53 -5.58 2.80 -11.20
N THR A 54 -6.25 3.32 -12.23
CA THR A 54 -5.56 3.94 -13.36
C THR A 54 -5.10 5.35 -12.99
N PRO A 55 -3.82 5.70 -13.21
CA PRO A 55 -3.34 7.06 -13.00
C PRO A 55 -4.12 8.07 -13.84
N PRO A 56 -4.31 9.32 -13.39
CA PRO A 56 -5.04 10.35 -14.11
C PRO A 56 -4.60 10.53 -15.56
N ALA A 57 -3.29 10.49 -15.80
CA ALA A 57 -2.72 10.56 -17.15
C ALA A 57 -3.18 9.42 -18.07
N GLY A 58 -3.36 8.20 -17.52
CA GLY A 58 -3.86 7.04 -18.26
C GLY A 58 -5.35 7.14 -18.57
N LEU A 59 -6.10 7.86 -17.74
CA LEU A 59 -7.52 8.19 -17.98
C LEU A 59 -7.69 9.43 -18.87
N GLY A 60 -6.62 10.14 -19.20
CA GLY A 60 -6.68 11.39 -19.94
C GLY A 60 -7.33 12.54 -19.15
N ILE A 61 -7.23 12.53 -17.84
CA ILE A 61 -7.86 13.50 -16.93
C ILE A 61 -6.82 14.26 -16.12
N VAL A 62 -7.21 15.44 -15.65
CA VAL A 62 -6.48 16.22 -14.65
C VAL A 62 -7.35 16.30 -13.39
N MET A 63 -6.85 15.75 -12.28
CA MET A 63 -7.57 15.81 -11.02
C MET A 63 -7.58 17.23 -10.46
N PRO A 64 -8.73 17.75 -10.01
CA PRO A 64 -8.78 19.01 -9.29
C PRO A 64 -8.07 18.92 -7.94
N ASN A 65 -7.64 20.07 -7.41
CA ASN A 65 -7.01 20.13 -6.10
C ASN A 65 -8.04 19.90 -4.98
N LEU A 66 -8.14 18.68 -4.49
CA LEU A 66 -9.12 18.29 -3.46
C LEU A 66 -8.88 18.95 -2.10
N HIS A 67 -7.67 19.47 -1.84
CA HIS A 67 -7.38 20.21 -0.61
C HIS A 67 -8.11 21.56 -0.55
N GLU A 68 -8.54 22.09 -1.69
CA GLU A 68 -9.29 23.33 -1.79
C GLU A 68 -10.82 23.11 -1.77
N MET A 69 -11.29 21.89 -1.52
CA MET A 69 -12.74 21.57 -1.45
C MET A 69 -13.46 22.23 -0.27
N GLY A 70 -12.73 22.89 0.62
CA GLY A 70 -13.30 23.71 1.70
C GLY A 70 -13.55 25.16 1.26
N GLY A 71 -14.71 25.74 1.63
CA GLY A 71 -15.00 27.15 1.41
C GLY A 71 -15.62 27.49 0.05
N GLU A 72 -15.28 28.67 -0.50
CA GLU A 72 -15.93 29.25 -1.69
C GLU A 72 -15.76 28.43 -2.97
N ASN A 73 -14.72 27.61 -3.07
CA ASN A 73 -14.38 26.82 -4.24
C ASN A 73 -15.09 25.44 -4.30
N ALA A 74 -15.80 25.04 -3.24
CA ALA A 74 -16.38 23.70 -3.14
C ALA A 74 -17.31 23.33 -4.30
N ALA A 75 -18.16 24.27 -4.73
CA ALA A 75 -19.07 24.02 -5.84
C ALA A 75 -18.37 23.88 -7.19
N MET A 76 -17.31 24.66 -7.41
CA MET A 76 -16.50 24.59 -8.61
C MET A 76 -15.73 23.27 -8.69
N ILE A 77 -15.11 22.85 -7.60
CA ILE A 77 -14.37 21.58 -7.51
C ILE A 77 -15.31 20.40 -7.68
N ALA A 78 -16.51 20.44 -7.10
CA ALA A 78 -17.52 19.41 -7.29
C ALA A 78 -17.96 19.29 -8.76
N ALA A 79 -18.14 20.41 -9.46
CA ALA A 79 -18.44 20.41 -10.88
C ALA A 79 -17.30 19.83 -11.72
N GLN A 80 -16.06 20.21 -11.44
CA GLN A 80 -14.88 19.65 -12.10
C GLN A 80 -14.74 18.14 -11.84
N LEU A 81 -14.99 17.68 -10.60
CA LEU A 81 -14.97 16.24 -10.27
C LEU A 81 -16.02 15.47 -11.06
N LYS A 82 -17.20 16.03 -11.23
CA LYS A 82 -18.25 15.40 -12.05
C LYS A 82 -17.83 15.27 -13.52
N GLU A 83 -17.26 16.31 -14.09
CA GLU A 83 -16.76 16.31 -15.47
C GLU A 83 -15.64 15.28 -15.65
N VAL A 84 -14.63 15.30 -14.77
CA VAL A 84 -13.52 14.34 -14.75
C VAL A 84 -14.02 12.91 -14.60
N THR A 85 -15.03 12.68 -13.78
CA THR A 85 -15.63 11.35 -13.58
C THR A 85 -16.35 10.85 -14.84
N VAL A 86 -17.06 11.72 -15.56
CA VAL A 86 -17.69 11.37 -16.86
C VAL A 86 -16.62 10.94 -17.87
N HIS A 87 -15.53 11.69 -17.96
CA HIS A 87 -14.43 11.37 -18.87
C HIS A 87 -13.74 10.04 -18.49
N ALA A 88 -13.46 9.85 -17.21
CA ALA A 88 -12.86 8.62 -16.71
C ALA A 88 -13.74 7.39 -17.00
N ALA A 89 -15.04 7.49 -16.76
CA ALA A 89 -15.98 6.41 -17.06
C ALA A 89 -16.03 6.08 -18.56
N ALA A 90 -16.04 7.09 -19.43
CA ALA A 90 -16.01 6.91 -20.87
C ALA A 90 -14.70 6.22 -21.33
N THR A 91 -13.57 6.64 -20.79
CA THR A 91 -12.25 6.04 -21.11
C THR A 91 -12.21 4.58 -20.69
N VAL A 92 -12.60 4.23 -19.45
CA VAL A 92 -12.62 2.86 -18.95
C VAL A 92 -13.60 1.99 -19.74
N SER A 93 -14.76 2.55 -20.10
CA SER A 93 -15.76 1.85 -20.93
C SER A 93 -15.23 1.56 -22.35
N SER A 94 -14.38 2.43 -22.89
CA SER A 94 -13.73 2.19 -24.19
C SER A 94 -12.75 1.00 -24.18
N TRP A 95 -12.28 0.61 -23.01
CA TRP A 95 -11.44 -0.61 -22.82
C TRP A 95 -12.27 -1.88 -22.69
N GLY A 96 -13.59 -1.79 -22.71
CA GLY A 96 -14.51 -2.92 -22.59
C GLY A 96 -15.02 -3.17 -21.17
N PHE A 97 -14.71 -2.29 -20.22
CA PHE A 97 -15.17 -2.37 -18.81
C PHE A 97 -16.27 -1.35 -18.58
N VAL A 98 -17.51 -1.77 -18.75
CA VAL A 98 -18.67 -0.88 -18.64
C VAL A 98 -18.81 -0.35 -17.22
N ILE A 99 -18.80 0.98 -17.08
CA ILE A 99 -19.06 1.68 -15.83
C ILE A 99 -19.75 3.02 -16.10
N SER A 100 -20.72 3.37 -15.26
CA SER A 100 -21.35 4.69 -15.36
C SER A 100 -20.70 5.72 -14.43
N PRO A 101 -20.71 7.01 -14.80
CA PRO A 101 -20.23 8.07 -13.93
C PRO A 101 -20.96 8.09 -12.58
N GLU A 102 -22.26 7.77 -12.58
CA GLU A 102 -23.10 7.72 -11.39
C GLU A 102 -22.63 6.65 -10.41
N GLN A 103 -22.19 5.49 -10.89
CA GLN A 103 -21.64 4.42 -10.05
C GLN A 103 -20.34 4.87 -9.36
N ILE A 104 -19.46 5.55 -10.08
CA ILE A 104 -18.21 6.09 -9.51
C ILE A 104 -18.52 7.14 -8.43
N LEU A 105 -19.42 8.08 -8.73
CA LEU A 105 -19.82 9.14 -7.80
C LEU A 105 -20.58 8.58 -6.58
N GLN A 106 -21.45 7.59 -6.80
CA GLN A 106 -22.20 6.96 -5.71
C GLN A 106 -21.24 6.20 -4.78
N THR A 107 -20.28 5.44 -5.33
CA THR A 107 -19.29 4.77 -4.50
C THR A 107 -18.48 5.76 -3.66
N ALA A 108 -18.04 6.87 -4.25
CA ALA A 108 -17.32 7.92 -3.51
C ALA A 108 -18.17 8.47 -2.35
N LYS A 109 -19.45 8.76 -2.61
CA LYS A 109 -20.39 9.23 -1.60
C LYS A 109 -20.63 8.20 -0.49
N ASP A 110 -20.80 6.93 -0.84
CA ASP A 110 -21.10 5.85 0.10
C ASP A 110 -19.92 5.60 1.06
N ILE A 111 -18.70 5.76 0.58
CA ILE A 111 -17.48 5.63 1.42
C ILE A 111 -17.10 6.94 2.13
N GLY A 112 -17.79 8.04 1.88
CA GLY A 112 -17.53 9.34 2.49
C GLY A 112 -16.31 10.07 1.92
N GLU A 113 -15.88 9.74 0.70
CA GLU A 113 -14.75 10.35 0.03
C GLU A 113 -15.17 11.31 -1.08
N PRO A 114 -14.39 12.37 -1.35
CA PRO A 114 -14.69 13.29 -2.45
C PRO A 114 -14.65 12.61 -3.82
N SER A 115 -13.77 11.64 -3.99
CA SER A 115 -13.59 10.87 -5.22
C SER A 115 -12.91 9.55 -4.95
N VAL A 116 -13.23 8.54 -5.74
CA VAL A 116 -12.50 7.27 -5.80
C VAL A 116 -11.43 7.26 -6.90
N LEU A 117 -11.41 8.25 -7.77
CA LEU A 117 -10.41 8.37 -8.82
C LEU A 117 -9.04 8.71 -8.22
N ASN A 118 -7.97 8.24 -8.88
CA ASN A 118 -6.59 8.42 -8.40
C ASN A 118 -6.35 7.84 -7.00
N ARG A 119 -7.06 6.79 -6.65
CA ARG A 119 -6.87 6.01 -5.41
C ARG A 119 -6.18 4.69 -5.74
N ALA A 120 -5.08 4.78 -6.51
CA ALA A 120 -4.34 3.62 -6.95
C ALA A 120 -3.67 2.87 -5.79
N GLY A 121 -3.67 1.54 -5.89
CA GLY A 121 -2.98 0.67 -4.96
C GLY A 121 -3.86 -0.35 -4.25
N GLY A 122 -3.22 -1.26 -3.53
CA GLY A 122 -3.89 -2.36 -2.83
C GLY A 122 -4.79 -1.89 -1.69
N ALA A 123 -4.32 -0.92 -0.89
CA ALA A 123 -5.02 -0.49 0.31
C ALA A 123 -6.40 0.15 0.03
N PRO A 124 -6.55 1.14 -0.87
CA PRO A 124 -7.87 1.69 -1.20
C PRO A 124 -8.80 0.66 -1.84
N THR A 125 -8.26 -0.19 -2.72
CA THR A 125 -9.03 -1.25 -3.37
C THR A 125 -9.55 -2.26 -2.35
N LEU A 126 -8.68 -2.74 -1.44
CA LEU A 126 -9.07 -3.64 -0.36
C LEU A 126 -10.12 -2.98 0.56
N ALA A 127 -9.93 -1.73 0.92
CA ALA A 127 -10.86 -1.01 1.80
C ALA A 127 -12.26 -0.86 1.18
N VAL A 128 -12.35 -0.55 -0.12
CA VAL A 128 -13.63 -0.51 -0.84
C VAL A 128 -14.28 -1.90 -0.89
N GLY A 129 -13.51 -2.94 -1.18
CA GLY A 129 -14.02 -4.32 -1.18
C GLY A 129 -14.52 -4.76 0.20
N ILE A 130 -13.74 -4.50 1.26
CA ILE A 130 -14.15 -4.74 2.66
C ILE A 130 -15.44 -4.00 2.98
N ALA A 131 -15.53 -2.72 2.61
CA ALA A 131 -16.71 -1.90 2.88
C ALA A 131 -17.98 -2.50 2.24
N HIS A 132 -17.88 -2.96 0.99
CA HIS A 132 -19.00 -3.62 0.32
C HIS A 132 -19.43 -4.92 1.00
N VAL A 133 -18.48 -5.75 1.43
CA VAL A 133 -18.79 -7.03 2.09
C VAL A 133 -19.42 -6.78 3.46
N PHE A 134 -18.78 -5.98 4.29
CA PHE A 134 -19.24 -5.78 5.67
C PHE A 134 -20.54 -4.98 5.75
N HIS A 135 -20.72 -3.97 4.91
CA HIS A 135 -21.99 -3.24 4.87
C HIS A 135 -23.16 -4.15 4.48
N LYS A 136 -22.93 -5.12 3.58
CA LYS A 136 -23.96 -6.10 3.20
C LYS A 136 -24.29 -7.08 4.31
N ILE A 137 -23.30 -7.48 5.13
CA ILE A 137 -23.48 -8.45 6.22
C ILE A 137 -23.95 -7.78 7.50
N ILE A 138 -23.42 -6.59 7.79
CA ILE A 138 -23.67 -5.81 9.00
C ILE A 138 -24.15 -4.42 8.61
N PRO A 139 -25.44 -4.26 8.22
CA PRO A 139 -25.96 -3.00 7.71
C PRO A 139 -26.16 -1.92 8.80
N MET A 140 -25.86 -2.24 10.07
CA MET A 140 -25.96 -1.29 11.19
C MET A 140 -24.94 -0.14 11.10
N ALA A 141 -23.79 -0.36 10.46
CA ALA A 141 -22.79 0.66 10.21
C ALA A 141 -22.83 1.06 8.72
N ASP A 142 -22.58 2.33 8.45
CA ASP A 142 -22.52 2.82 7.09
C ASP A 142 -21.30 2.29 6.33
N MET A 143 -21.31 2.42 5.02
CA MET A 143 -20.22 1.93 4.18
C MET A 143 -18.94 2.73 4.42
N GLY A 144 -19.05 4.02 4.76
CA GLY A 144 -17.93 4.88 5.11
C GLY A 144 -17.20 4.41 6.36
N PHE A 145 -17.90 3.95 7.39
CA PHE A 145 -17.30 3.34 8.58
C PHE A 145 -16.43 2.12 8.20
N TRP A 146 -16.96 1.21 7.40
CA TRP A 146 -16.24 0.01 6.99
C TRP A 146 -15.06 0.31 6.07
N TYR A 147 -15.19 1.33 5.22
CA TYR A 147 -14.09 1.82 4.40
C TYR A 147 -12.93 2.34 5.26
N HIS A 148 -13.22 3.22 6.22
CA HIS A 148 -12.19 3.76 7.11
C HIS A 148 -11.59 2.67 8.01
N PHE A 149 -12.37 1.69 8.44
CA PHE A 149 -11.85 0.51 9.12
C PHE A 149 -10.85 -0.25 8.23
N GLY A 150 -11.18 -0.48 6.96
CA GLY A 150 -10.28 -1.12 5.99
C GLY A 150 -8.98 -0.33 5.78
N ILE A 151 -9.06 1.00 5.66
CA ILE A 151 -7.87 1.86 5.55
C ILE A 151 -7.00 1.80 6.81
N LEU A 152 -7.60 1.81 8.01
CA LEU A 152 -6.84 1.68 9.26
C LEU A 152 -6.19 0.30 9.39
N PHE A 153 -6.88 -0.76 9.00
CA PHE A 153 -6.33 -2.12 8.97
C PHE A 153 -5.08 -2.18 8.09
N GLU A 154 -5.16 -1.65 6.88
CA GLU A 154 -4.03 -1.58 5.94
C GLU A 154 -2.88 -0.70 6.48
N ALA A 155 -3.19 0.43 7.09
CA ALA A 155 -2.18 1.30 7.69
C ALA A 155 -1.40 0.57 8.79
N LEU A 156 -2.07 -0.19 9.66
CA LEU A 156 -1.43 -1.01 10.69
C LEU A 156 -0.59 -2.14 10.08
N PHE A 157 -1.08 -2.79 9.03
CA PHE A 157 -0.34 -3.81 8.31
C PHE A 157 0.95 -3.25 7.69
N ILE A 158 0.89 -2.09 7.05
CA ILE A 158 2.06 -1.41 6.48
C ILE A 158 3.05 -1.02 7.58
N LEU A 159 2.59 -0.52 8.73
CA LEU A 159 3.45 -0.17 9.86
C LEU A 159 4.21 -1.38 10.40
N THR A 160 3.57 -2.53 10.53
CA THR A 160 4.24 -3.77 10.98
C THR A 160 5.26 -4.28 9.96
N ALA A 161 4.94 -4.19 8.66
CA ALA A 161 5.87 -4.54 7.59
C ALA A 161 7.09 -3.60 7.57
N LEU A 162 6.88 -2.30 7.83
CA LEU A 162 7.94 -1.30 7.92
C LEU A 162 8.87 -1.56 9.12
N ASP A 163 8.32 -1.89 10.30
CA ASP A 163 9.11 -2.25 11.48
C ASP A 163 9.98 -3.49 11.21
N ALA A 164 9.38 -4.55 10.70
CA ALA A 164 10.11 -5.79 10.39
C ALA A 164 11.18 -5.58 9.31
N GLY A 165 10.86 -4.84 8.23
CA GLY A 165 11.78 -4.51 7.15
C GLY A 165 12.94 -3.62 7.62
N THR A 166 12.68 -2.63 8.45
CA THR A 166 13.71 -1.76 9.03
C THR A 166 14.64 -2.54 9.96
N ARG A 167 14.09 -3.47 10.75
CA ARG A 167 14.88 -4.35 11.63
C ARG A 167 15.79 -5.28 10.83
N ALA A 168 15.25 -5.92 9.81
CA ALA A 168 16.04 -6.76 8.92
C ALA A 168 17.13 -5.96 8.20
N GLY A 169 16.79 -4.80 7.64
CA GLY A 169 17.73 -3.90 6.99
C GLY A 169 18.83 -3.39 7.92
N ARG A 170 18.48 -3.07 9.17
CA ARG A 170 19.46 -2.71 10.21
C ARG A 170 20.51 -3.82 10.42
N PHE A 171 20.06 -5.06 10.60
CA PHE A 171 20.97 -6.17 10.80
C PHE A 171 21.88 -6.41 9.58
N MET A 172 21.32 -6.36 8.38
CA MET A 172 22.10 -6.47 7.15
C MET A 172 23.13 -5.35 7.02
N LEU A 173 22.73 -4.12 7.32
CA LEU A 173 23.61 -2.95 7.26
C LEU A 173 24.73 -3.02 8.31
N GLN A 174 24.40 -3.44 9.54
CA GLN A 174 25.38 -3.65 10.60
C GLN A 174 26.39 -4.76 10.27
N ASP A 175 25.92 -5.85 9.65
CA ASP A 175 26.81 -6.95 9.24
C ASP A 175 27.75 -6.51 8.10
N LEU A 176 27.21 -5.79 7.11
CA LEU A 176 27.98 -5.24 6.00
C LEU A 176 29.03 -4.23 6.48
N LEU A 177 28.62 -3.21 7.23
CA LEU A 177 29.51 -2.15 7.73
C LEU A 177 30.45 -2.67 8.81
N GLY A 178 30.05 -3.70 9.55
CA GLY A 178 30.87 -4.35 10.58
C GLY A 178 32.12 -5.02 10.05
N ASN A 179 32.18 -5.31 8.74
CA ASN A 179 33.37 -5.80 8.10
C ASN A 179 34.46 -4.70 7.96
N PHE A 180 34.04 -3.44 7.89
CA PHE A 180 34.93 -2.28 7.81
C PHE A 180 35.16 -1.64 9.19
N VAL A 181 34.12 -1.59 10.01
CA VAL A 181 34.12 -0.98 11.34
C VAL A 181 33.62 -2.01 12.36
N PRO A 182 34.50 -2.78 13.02
CA PRO A 182 34.09 -3.88 13.92
C PRO A 182 33.16 -3.50 15.05
N PHE A 183 33.15 -2.23 15.47
CA PHE A 183 32.23 -1.71 16.47
C PHE A 183 30.76 -1.82 16.03
N LEU A 184 30.46 -1.61 14.74
CA LEU A 184 29.09 -1.65 14.21
C LEU A 184 28.53 -3.07 14.16
N LYS A 185 29.39 -4.10 14.17
CA LYS A 185 28.98 -5.51 14.21
C LYS A 185 28.34 -5.92 15.54
N LYS A 186 28.53 -5.14 16.61
CA LYS A 186 27.98 -5.44 17.91
C LYS A 186 26.47 -5.17 17.95
N THR A 187 25.68 -6.22 17.84
CA THR A 187 24.19 -6.12 17.86
C THR A 187 23.64 -5.68 19.20
N ASP A 188 24.39 -5.90 20.30
CA ASP A 188 24.01 -5.53 21.67
C ASP A 188 24.32 -4.06 21.99
N SER A 189 25.07 -3.37 21.13
CA SER A 189 25.42 -1.97 21.33
C SER A 189 24.27 -1.06 20.89
N LEU A 190 23.72 -0.29 21.83
CA LEU A 190 22.68 0.70 21.54
C LEU A 190 23.13 1.72 20.48
N VAL A 191 24.38 2.18 20.55
CA VAL A 191 24.93 3.16 19.60
C VAL A 191 25.06 2.56 18.20
N ALA A 192 25.57 1.34 18.07
CA ALA A 192 25.64 0.63 16.79
C ALA A 192 24.23 0.37 16.22
N GLY A 193 23.25 0.04 17.09
CA GLY A 193 21.86 -0.12 16.74
C GLY A 193 21.24 1.17 16.21
N ILE A 194 21.47 2.31 16.86
CA ILE A 194 20.97 3.61 16.41
C ILE A 194 21.57 3.99 15.06
N ILE A 195 22.89 3.84 14.87
CA ILE A 195 23.56 4.16 13.61
C ILE A 195 23.02 3.27 12.47
N GLY A 196 22.89 1.95 12.71
CA GLY A 196 22.35 1.02 11.73
C GLY A 196 20.91 1.33 11.37
N THR A 197 20.07 1.66 12.36
CA THR A 197 18.68 2.05 12.14
C THR A 197 18.58 3.37 11.37
N ALA A 198 19.34 4.40 11.77
CA ALA A 198 19.35 5.70 11.10
C ALA A 198 19.82 5.57 9.64
N GLY A 199 20.84 4.73 9.38
CA GLY A 199 21.28 4.43 8.03
C GLY A 199 20.19 3.74 7.20
N CYS A 200 19.54 2.72 7.76
CA CYS A 200 18.45 2.02 7.08
C CYS A 200 17.26 2.94 6.81
N VAL A 201 16.81 3.70 7.82
CA VAL A 201 15.72 4.68 7.69
C VAL A 201 16.07 5.78 6.70
N GLY A 202 17.32 6.25 6.69
CA GLY A 202 17.78 7.25 5.72
C GLY A 202 17.70 6.75 4.28
N LEU A 203 18.07 5.48 4.02
CA LEU A 203 17.98 4.88 2.71
C LEU A 203 16.54 4.74 2.20
N TRP A 204 15.66 4.09 2.95
CA TRP A 204 14.27 3.92 2.50
C TRP A 204 13.48 5.24 2.57
N GLY A 205 13.80 6.13 3.52
CA GLY A 205 13.20 7.46 3.63
C GLY A 205 13.53 8.34 2.43
N TYR A 206 14.76 8.28 1.92
CA TYR A 206 15.13 8.94 0.68
C TYR A 206 14.31 8.43 -0.51
N LEU A 207 14.16 7.10 -0.64
CA LEU A 207 13.34 6.51 -1.70
C LEU A 207 11.87 6.91 -1.57
N LEU A 208 11.35 6.93 -0.33
CA LEU A 208 9.99 7.41 -0.07
C LEU A 208 9.81 8.88 -0.49
N TYR A 209 10.77 9.75 -0.12
CA TYR A 209 10.75 11.15 -0.53
C TYR A 209 10.72 11.28 -2.06
N GLN A 210 11.57 10.54 -2.77
CA GLN A 210 11.58 10.52 -4.22
C GLN A 210 10.23 10.07 -4.81
N GLY A 211 9.60 9.05 -4.22
CA GLY A 211 8.29 8.58 -4.64
C GLY A 211 7.17 9.60 -4.43
N VAL A 212 7.25 10.40 -3.36
CA VAL A 212 6.27 11.46 -3.07
C VAL A 212 6.43 12.66 -4.01
N VAL A 213 7.68 13.00 -4.37
CA VAL A 213 7.98 14.12 -5.27
C VAL A 213 7.74 13.75 -6.74
N ASP A 214 7.78 12.46 -7.09
CA ASP A 214 7.52 11.99 -8.45
C ASP A 214 6.06 12.26 -8.84
N PRO A 215 5.78 13.04 -9.91
CA PRO A 215 4.41 13.30 -10.36
C PRO A 215 3.59 12.05 -10.67
N LEU A 216 4.24 10.92 -10.94
CA LEU A 216 3.62 9.61 -11.16
C LEU A 216 3.64 8.70 -9.93
N GLY A 217 3.85 9.25 -8.73
CA GLY A 217 3.81 8.48 -7.49
C GLY A 217 4.85 7.36 -7.40
N GLY A 218 6.04 7.59 -7.94
CA GLY A 218 7.14 6.61 -7.89
C GLY A 218 7.07 5.52 -8.97
N VAL A 219 6.12 5.57 -9.89
CA VAL A 219 6.00 4.57 -10.98
C VAL A 219 7.24 4.53 -11.85
N LYS A 220 7.87 5.69 -12.10
CA LYS A 220 9.07 5.77 -12.93
C LYS A 220 10.36 5.39 -12.19
N SER A 221 10.42 5.68 -10.89
CA SER A 221 11.64 5.52 -10.08
C SER A 221 11.63 4.27 -9.22
N LEU A 222 10.56 4.06 -8.44
CA LEU A 222 10.50 2.98 -7.46
C LEU A 222 10.08 1.64 -8.05
N TRP A 223 9.12 1.65 -9.00
CA TRP A 223 8.60 0.43 -9.57
C TRP A 223 9.64 -0.38 -10.38
N PRO A 224 10.44 0.25 -11.27
CA PRO A 224 11.53 -0.44 -11.95
C PRO A 224 12.60 -0.96 -10.96
N LEU A 225 12.94 -0.16 -9.94
CA LEU A 225 13.91 -0.55 -8.93
C LEU A 225 13.44 -1.80 -8.15
N PHE A 226 12.17 -1.84 -7.77
CA PHE A 226 11.56 -2.99 -7.11
C PHE A 226 11.59 -4.24 -7.99
N GLY A 227 11.20 -4.11 -9.26
CA GLY A 227 11.21 -5.22 -10.22
C GLY A 227 12.60 -5.79 -10.46
N ILE A 228 13.58 -4.93 -10.69
CA ILE A 228 14.99 -5.31 -10.90
C ILE A 228 15.56 -6.00 -9.65
N SER A 229 15.31 -5.44 -8.47
CA SER A 229 15.80 -6.00 -7.21
C SER A 229 15.23 -7.39 -6.94
N ASN A 230 13.94 -7.62 -7.22
CA ASN A 230 13.32 -8.94 -7.09
C ASN A 230 13.90 -9.96 -8.07
N GLN A 231 14.15 -9.55 -9.33
CA GLN A 231 14.75 -10.43 -10.34
C GLN A 231 16.19 -10.77 -9.99
N MET A 232 16.96 -9.79 -9.52
CA MET A 232 18.33 -10.04 -9.04
C MET A 232 18.36 -11.03 -7.87
N LEU A 233 17.48 -10.82 -6.89
CA LEU A 233 17.38 -11.71 -5.73
C LEU A 233 17.03 -13.13 -6.14
N ALA A 234 16.09 -13.31 -7.08
CA ALA A 234 15.72 -14.61 -7.60
C ALA A 234 16.84 -15.27 -8.43
N ALA A 235 17.67 -14.47 -9.11
CA ALA A 235 18.80 -15.01 -9.89
C ALA A 235 19.98 -15.46 -9.02
N VAL A 236 20.13 -14.89 -7.82
CA VAL A 236 21.21 -15.22 -6.87
C VAL A 236 20.82 -16.40 -5.95
N ALA A 237 19.53 -16.62 -5.74
CA ALA A 237 19.01 -17.71 -4.91
C ALA A 237 19.07 -19.06 -5.58
#